data_a008e84d14e2426ec6d87db3e35de952
#
_entry.id   a008e84d14e2426ec6d87db3e35de952
#
_cell.length_a   1.000
_cell.length_b   1.000
_cell.length_c   1.000
_cell.angle_alpha   90.00
_cell.angle_beta   90.00
_cell.angle_gamma   90.00
#
_symmetry.space_group_name_H-M   'P 1'
#
loop_
_entity.id
_entity.type
_entity.pdbx_description
1 polymer ?
#
loop_
_entity_poly.entity_id
_entity_poly.type
_entity_poly.pdbx_seq_one_letter_code
_entity_poly.pdbx_strand_id
1 'polypeptide(L)'
;MKLSAVVVTRNDDYGGNLNDRATYCLNSLVNTFDEVILVDWNSPDNKPQLWDIQDKINFKGNLKHIVITPEIASMLTNNDPHAQVCCETLARNIGIRRATGDYIVSTNIDVIAPRRDQLEQTIKNELNDNTFYT
;
A
#
# COMPACT_ATOMS: atom_id res chain seq x y z
N MET A 1 -4.50 -17.06 -11.50
CA MET A 1 -5.00 -16.03 -10.54
C MET A 1 -3.87 -15.06 -10.23
N LYS A 2 -4.06 -13.81 -10.59
CA LYS A 2 -3.13 -12.72 -10.32
C LYS A 2 -3.62 -11.92 -9.11
N LEU A 3 -2.75 -11.67 -8.13
CA LEU A 3 -3.09 -10.98 -6.89
C LEU A 3 -2.34 -9.66 -6.79
N SER A 4 -3.06 -8.58 -6.52
CA SER A 4 -2.50 -7.26 -6.24
C SER A 4 -2.70 -6.87 -4.78
N ALA A 5 -1.68 -6.30 -4.16
CA ALA A 5 -1.80 -5.62 -2.87
C ALA A 5 -1.69 -4.11 -3.05
N VAL A 6 -2.53 -3.38 -2.36
CA VAL A 6 -2.46 -1.91 -2.28
C VAL A 6 -2.21 -1.52 -0.83
N VAL A 7 -1.16 -0.79 -0.60
CA VAL A 7 -0.79 -0.29 0.72
C VAL A 7 -0.57 1.21 0.69
N VAL A 8 -1.09 1.90 1.69
CA VAL A 8 -0.97 3.35 1.83
C VAL A 8 -0.08 3.66 3.02
N THR A 9 0.75 4.66 2.86
CA THR A 9 1.58 5.17 3.94
C THR A 9 1.74 6.68 3.85
N ARG A 10 2.14 7.27 4.95
CA ARG A 10 2.70 8.61 5.06
C ARG A 10 3.95 8.51 5.94
N ASN A 11 5.07 9.05 5.46
CA ASN A 11 6.32 8.95 6.21
C ASN A 11 6.41 10.04 7.30
N ASP A 12 5.58 9.92 8.32
CA ASP A 12 5.56 10.82 9.49
C ASP A 12 5.90 10.10 10.81
N ASP A 13 6.33 8.85 10.70
CA ASP A 13 6.65 7.97 11.83
C ASP A 13 5.46 7.76 12.80
N TYR A 14 4.23 7.87 12.31
CA TYR A 14 3.05 7.59 13.11
C TYR A 14 3.13 6.19 13.74
N GLY A 15 2.98 6.13 15.05
CA GLY A 15 3.10 4.89 15.83
C GLY A 15 4.54 4.43 16.09
N GLY A 16 5.56 5.17 15.64
CA GLY A 16 6.99 4.86 15.83
C GLY A 16 7.52 3.72 14.97
N ASN A 17 8.81 3.72 14.70
CA ASN A 17 9.52 2.68 13.94
C ASN A 17 8.91 2.36 12.57
N LEU A 18 8.41 3.37 11.85
CA LEU A 18 7.74 3.17 10.57
C LEU A 18 8.63 2.43 9.56
N ASN A 19 9.92 2.75 9.48
CA ASN A 19 10.85 2.10 8.55
C ASN A 19 10.95 0.58 8.78
N ASP A 20 11.00 0.14 10.03
CA ASP A 20 11.07 -1.28 10.36
C ASP A 20 9.74 -1.98 10.04
N ARG A 21 8.62 -1.39 10.44
CA ARG A 21 7.28 -1.93 10.13
C ARG A 21 7.06 -2.02 8.64
N ALA A 22 7.37 -0.96 7.90
CA ALA A 22 7.27 -0.93 6.44
C ALA A 22 8.17 -1.97 5.77
N THR A 23 9.39 -2.17 6.27
CA THR A 23 10.31 -3.19 5.76
C THR A 23 9.71 -4.58 5.88
N TYR A 24 9.19 -4.95 7.05
CA TYR A 24 8.56 -6.27 7.26
C TYR A 24 7.29 -6.42 6.43
N CYS A 25 6.42 -5.41 6.44
CA CYS A 25 5.19 -5.41 5.65
C CYS A 25 5.49 -5.59 4.16
N LEU A 26 6.31 -4.73 3.57
CA LEU A 26 6.60 -4.75 2.13
C LEU A 26 7.32 -6.04 1.71
N ASN A 27 8.25 -6.57 2.52
CA ASN A 27 8.87 -7.87 2.25
C ASN A 27 7.84 -9.00 2.24
N SER A 28 6.89 -9.01 3.16
CA SER A 28 5.83 -10.02 3.16
C SER A 28 4.93 -9.89 1.93
N LEU A 29 4.56 -8.67 1.56
CA LEU A 29 3.71 -8.39 0.41
C LEU A 29 4.37 -8.79 -0.91
N VAL A 30 5.62 -8.38 -1.17
CA VAL A 30 6.31 -8.73 -2.44
C VAL A 30 6.56 -10.22 -2.58
N ASN A 31 6.59 -10.98 -1.48
CA ASN A 31 6.70 -12.43 -1.50
C ASN A 31 5.36 -13.13 -1.75
N THR A 32 4.25 -12.50 -1.38
CA THR A 32 2.91 -13.10 -1.47
C THR A 32 2.16 -12.70 -2.74
N PHE A 33 2.30 -11.44 -3.18
CA PHE A 33 1.52 -10.88 -4.28
C PHE A 33 2.31 -10.78 -5.58
N ASP A 34 1.61 -10.87 -6.71
CA ASP A 34 2.20 -10.68 -8.04
C ASP A 34 2.48 -9.20 -8.33
N GLU A 35 1.76 -8.32 -7.68
CA GLU A 35 1.87 -6.88 -7.78
C GLU A 35 1.63 -6.23 -6.41
N VAL A 36 2.50 -5.33 -6.03
CA VAL A 36 2.34 -4.49 -4.83
C VAL A 36 2.37 -3.03 -5.25
N ILE A 37 1.38 -2.27 -4.85
CA ILE A 37 1.29 -0.84 -5.10
C ILE A 37 1.38 -0.11 -3.77
N LEU A 38 2.48 0.57 -3.56
CA LEU A 38 2.71 1.44 -2.42
C LEU A 38 2.33 2.88 -2.80
N VAL A 39 1.35 3.43 -2.12
CA VAL A 39 0.96 4.83 -2.28
C VAL A 39 1.49 5.63 -1.09
N ASP A 40 2.49 6.45 -1.35
CA ASP A 40 3.10 7.37 -0.38
C ASP A 40 2.36 8.71 -0.46
N TRP A 41 1.50 8.95 0.51
CA TRP A 41 0.60 10.09 0.52
C TRP A 41 1.12 11.23 1.39
N ASN A 42 1.38 12.40 0.78
CA ASN A 42 1.61 13.66 1.49
C ASN A 42 2.72 13.56 2.56
N SER A 43 3.78 12.82 2.27
CA SER A 43 4.93 12.71 3.18
C SER A 43 5.64 14.05 3.29
N PRO A 44 6.08 14.45 4.51
CA PRO A 44 6.78 15.72 4.70
C PRO A 44 8.11 15.76 3.92
N ASP A 45 8.44 16.89 3.30
CA ASP A 45 9.65 17.07 2.49
C ASP A 45 10.94 16.92 3.30
N ASN A 46 10.88 17.17 4.61
CA ASN A 46 12.02 17.06 5.54
C ASN A 46 12.22 15.66 6.12
N LYS A 47 11.43 14.68 5.70
CA LYS A 47 11.58 13.29 6.13
C LYS A 47 12.22 12.45 5.02
N PRO A 48 13.05 11.46 5.37
CA PRO A 48 13.49 10.47 4.39
C PRO A 48 12.26 9.85 3.72
N GLN A 49 12.31 9.68 2.41
CA GLN A 49 11.24 8.99 1.72
C GLN A 49 11.24 7.51 2.15
N LEU A 50 10.08 6.88 2.12
CA LEU A 50 9.99 5.44 2.39
C LEU A 50 10.88 4.61 1.44
N TRP A 51 11.24 5.19 0.30
CA TRP A 51 12.20 4.66 -0.64
C TRP A 51 13.61 4.43 -0.06
N ASP A 52 13.97 5.11 1.02
CA ASP A 52 15.28 4.94 1.67
C ASP A 52 15.45 3.56 2.31
N ILE A 53 14.36 2.80 2.47
CA ILE A 53 14.41 1.40 2.91
C ILE A 53 14.46 0.40 1.75
N GLN A 54 14.52 0.87 0.49
CA GLN A 54 14.49 -0.01 -0.69
C GLN A 54 15.53 -1.14 -0.62
N ASP A 55 16.72 -0.86 -0.11
CA ASP A 55 17.80 -1.85 0.00
C ASP A 55 17.48 -2.99 0.99
N LYS A 56 16.48 -2.79 1.86
CA LYS A 56 16.00 -3.79 2.82
C LYS A 56 14.84 -4.62 2.29
N ILE A 57 14.33 -4.30 1.10
CA ILE A 57 13.20 -4.98 0.48
C ILE A 57 13.69 -5.87 -0.65
N ASN A 58 13.31 -7.13 -0.60
CA ASN A 58 13.63 -8.11 -1.64
C ASN A 58 12.76 -7.90 -2.88
N PHE A 59 13.06 -6.86 -3.65
CA PHE A 59 12.33 -6.56 -4.88
C PHE A 59 12.41 -7.71 -5.88
N LYS A 60 11.27 -8.11 -6.37
CA LYS A 60 11.12 -9.05 -7.49
C LYS A 60 10.66 -8.34 -8.76
N GLY A 61 10.78 -7.03 -8.83
CA GLY A 61 10.26 -6.19 -9.91
C GLY A 61 8.74 -6.00 -9.86
N ASN A 62 8.09 -6.41 -8.76
CA ASN A 62 6.64 -6.39 -8.60
C ASN A 62 6.11 -5.28 -7.69
N LEU A 63 6.98 -4.39 -7.19
CA LEU A 63 6.57 -3.22 -6.40
C LEU A 63 6.51 -1.97 -7.27
N LYS A 64 5.38 -1.28 -7.24
CA LYS A 64 5.16 0.05 -7.81
C LYS A 64 5.05 1.06 -6.67
N HIS A 65 5.85 2.11 -6.72
CA HIS A 65 5.81 3.20 -5.75
C HIS A 65 5.17 4.44 -6.39
N ILE A 66 4.08 4.92 -5.81
CA ILE A 66 3.36 6.11 -6.25
C ILE A 66 3.50 7.17 -5.16
N VAL A 67 4.11 8.28 -5.50
CA VAL A 67 4.27 9.41 -4.57
C VAL A 67 3.23 10.47 -4.88
N ILE A 68 2.41 10.81 -3.88
CA ILE A 68 1.48 11.93 -3.91
C ILE A 68 2.10 13.03 -3.05
N THR A 69 2.69 14.02 -3.70
CA THR A 69 3.37 15.13 -3.00
C THR A 69 2.38 15.98 -2.22
N PRO A 70 2.85 16.81 -1.25
CA PRO A 70 1.98 17.72 -0.51
C PRO A 70 1.14 18.63 -1.43
N GLU A 71 1.70 19.12 -2.54
CA GLU A 71 0.98 19.96 -3.49
C GLU A 71 -0.15 19.19 -4.17
N ILE A 72 0.13 17.98 -4.63
CA ILE A 72 -0.88 17.12 -5.27
C ILE A 72 -1.96 16.72 -4.27
N ALA A 73 -1.58 16.37 -3.04
CA ALA A 73 -2.52 16.04 -1.97
C ALA A 73 -3.45 17.22 -1.67
N SER A 74 -2.93 18.42 -1.59
CA SER A 74 -3.69 19.66 -1.40
C SER A 74 -4.69 19.88 -2.53
N MET A 75 -4.27 19.73 -3.79
CA MET A 75 -5.17 19.83 -4.95
C MET A 75 -6.29 18.79 -4.91
N LEU A 76 -5.96 17.54 -4.59
CA LEU A 76 -6.93 16.44 -4.54
C LEU A 76 -7.96 16.59 -3.41
N THR A 77 -7.62 17.30 -2.36
CA THR A 77 -8.52 17.64 -1.24
C THR A 77 -9.16 19.03 -1.39
N ASN A 78 -9.08 19.66 -2.55
CA ASN A 78 -9.61 21.00 -2.84
C ASN A 78 -9.06 22.07 -1.88
N ASN A 79 -7.84 21.92 -1.41
CA ASN A 79 -7.20 22.81 -0.42
C ASN A 79 -8.02 22.95 0.88
N ASP A 80 -8.80 21.93 1.23
CA ASP A 80 -9.59 21.92 2.45
C ASP A 80 -8.67 21.93 3.69
N PRO A 81 -8.71 22.98 4.53
CA PRO A 81 -7.87 23.04 5.73
C PRO A 81 -8.24 21.99 6.79
N HIS A 82 -9.41 21.36 6.67
CA HIS A 82 -9.88 20.30 7.56
C HIS A 82 -9.63 18.90 6.99
N ALA A 83 -9.05 18.78 5.78
CA ALA A 83 -8.71 17.49 5.21
C ALA A 83 -7.72 16.74 6.09
N GLN A 84 -7.93 15.44 6.22
CA GLN A 84 -7.00 14.59 6.94
C GLN A 84 -5.61 14.64 6.33
N VAL A 85 -4.58 14.74 7.15
CA VAL A 85 -3.16 14.76 6.73
C VAL A 85 -2.80 13.54 5.90
N CYS A 86 -3.33 12.36 6.26
CA CYS A 86 -3.30 11.16 5.46
C CYS A 86 -4.73 10.80 5.03
N CYS A 87 -5.09 11.16 3.80
CA CYS A 87 -6.39 10.80 3.25
C CYS A 87 -6.35 9.38 2.66
N GLU A 88 -6.48 8.38 3.52
CA GLU A 88 -6.36 6.98 3.14
C GLU A 88 -7.36 6.58 2.04
N THR A 89 -8.58 7.10 2.08
CA THR A 89 -9.61 6.77 1.10
C THR A 89 -9.19 7.17 -0.32
N LEU A 90 -8.69 8.38 -0.50
CA LEU A 90 -8.18 8.83 -1.81
C LEU A 90 -6.94 8.05 -2.22
N ALA A 91 -6.00 7.85 -1.29
CA ALA A 91 -4.77 7.12 -1.57
C ALA A 91 -5.05 5.66 -1.96
N ARG A 92 -5.94 4.97 -1.24
CA ARG A 92 -6.37 3.59 -1.58
C ARG A 92 -7.03 3.54 -2.95
N ASN A 93 -7.92 4.50 -3.25
CA ASN A 93 -8.57 4.58 -4.56
C ASN A 93 -7.57 4.78 -5.70
N ILE A 94 -6.54 5.59 -5.50
CA ILE A 94 -5.44 5.76 -6.47
C ILE A 94 -4.72 4.43 -6.72
N GLY A 95 -4.39 3.69 -5.68
CA GLY A 95 -3.73 2.39 -5.78
C GLY A 95 -4.61 1.33 -6.45
N ILE A 96 -5.86 1.18 -5.98
CA ILE A 96 -6.82 0.19 -6.51
C ILE A 96 -7.07 0.40 -8.01
N ARG A 97 -7.22 1.64 -8.46
CA ARG A 97 -7.41 1.96 -9.89
C ARG A 97 -6.23 1.61 -10.79
N ARG A 98 -5.06 1.37 -10.21
CA ARG A 98 -3.82 0.99 -10.91
C ARG A 98 -3.44 -0.47 -10.74
N ALA A 99 -4.18 -1.17 -9.90
CA ALA A 99 -4.01 -2.61 -9.70
C ALA A 99 -4.50 -3.37 -10.93
N THR A 100 -3.81 -4.45 -11.26
CA THR A 100 -4.06 -5.28 -12.45
C THR A 100 -4.35 -6.73 -12.10
N GLY A 101 -4.47 -7.06 -10.80
CA GLY A 101 -4.80 -8.40 -10.32
C GLY A 101 -6.28 -8.74 -10.47
N ASP A 102 -6.57 -10.02 -10.54
CA ASP A 102 -7.92 -10.57 -10.52
C ASP A 102 -8.58 -10.30 -9.15
N TYR A 103 -7.76 -10.33 -8.10
CA TYR A 103 -8.15 -9.95 -6.73
C TYR A 103 -7.22 -8.87 -6.20
N ILE A 104 -7.80 -7.90 -5.51
CA ILE A 104 -7.08 -6.76 -4.95
C ILE A 104 -7.27 -6.75 -3.45
N VAL A 105 -6.16 -6.82 -2.71
CA VAL A 105 -6.14 -6.69 -1.25
C VAL A 105 -5.65 -5.28 -0.89
N SER A 106 -6.48 -4.52 -0.19
CA SER A 106 -6.07 -3.23 0.38
C SER A 106 -5.74 -3.41 1.85
N THR A 107 -4.52 -3.06 2.24
CA THR A 107 -4.01 -3.30 3.58
C THR A 107 -3.25 -2.10 4.15
N ASN A 108 -2.84 -2.18 5.41
CA ASN A 108 -2.05 -1.17 6.09
C ASN A 108 -0.55 -1.51 6.03
N ILE A 109 0.30 -0.49 6.25
CA ILE A 109 1.77 -0.61 6.20
C ILE A 109 2.37 -1.43 7.35
N ASP A 110 1.59 -1.85 8.29
CA ASP A 110 1.98 -2.62 9.48
C ASP A 110 1.37 -4.02 9.53
N VAL A 111 0.79 -4.47 8.43
CA VAL A 111 0.19 -5.81 8.31
C VAL A 111 1.16 -6.75 7.60
N ILE A 112 1.33 -7.95 8.14
CA ILE A 112 2.11 -9.01 7.51
C ILE A 112 1.18 -9.89 6.66
N ALA A 113 1.53 -10.05 5.39
CA ALA A 113 0.76 -10.89 4.50
C ALA A 113 0.86 -12.38 4.88
N PRO A 114 -0.20 -13.17 4.69
CA PRO A 114 -0.15 -14.62 4.82
C PRO A 114 0.73 -15.21 3.71
N ARG A 115 1.04 -16.50 3.81
CA ARG A 115 1.69 -17.20 2.71
C ARG A 115 0.78 -17.26 1.49
N ARG A 116 1.37 -17.27 0.32
CA ARG A 116 0.67 -17.28 -0.98
C ARG A 116 -0.34 -18.43 -1.09
N ASP A 117 0.07 -19.64 -0.73
CA ASP A 117 -0.76 -20.84 -0.80
C ASP A 117 -2.01 -20.75 0.10
N GLN A 118 -1.86 -20.21 1.30
CA GLN A 118 -2.97 -19.97 2.22
C GLN A 118 -3.96 -18.95 1.67
N LEU A 119 -3.45 -17.84 1.14
CA LEU A 119 -4.29 -16.78 0.56
C LEU A 119 -5.09 -17.31 -0.64
N GLU A 120 -4.44 -18.04 -1.56
CA GLU A 120 -5.11 -18.65 -2.71
C GLU A 120 -6.19 -19.65 -2.30
N GLN A 121 -5.93 -20.45 -1.27
CA GLN A 121 -6.92 -21.39 -0.75
C GLN A 121 -8.14 -20.67 -0.18
N THR A 122 -7.94 -19.61 0.60
CA THR A 122 -9.02 -18.78 1.11
C THR A 122 -9.86 -18.18 -0.02
N ILE A 123 -9.20 -17.58 -1.01
CA ILE A 123 -9.89 -16.99 -2.16
C ILE A 123 -10.75 -18.02 -2.87
N LYS A 124 -10.19 -19.20 -3.17
CA LYS A 124 -10.92 -20.27 -3.90
C LYS A 124 -12.10 -20.86 -3.14
N ASN A 125 -12.00 -20.93 -1.82
CA ASN A 125 -12.99 -21.63 -1.00
C ASN A 125 -14.05 -20.71 -0.38
N GLU A 126 -13.73 -19.45 -0.16
CA GLU A 126 -14.55 -18.57 0.66
C GLU A 126 -15.02 -17.30 -0.06
N LEU A 127 -14.35 -16.90 -1.16
CA LEU A 127 -14.71 -15.67 -1.85
C LEU A 127 -15.53 -15.94 -3.12
N ASN A 128 -16.46 -15.03 -3.40
CA ASN A 128 -17.22 -14.99 -4.65
C ASN A 128 -16.72 -13.83 -5.52
N ASP A 129 -16.74 -14.04 -6.83
CA ASP A 129 -16.38 -12.99 -7.79
C ASP A 129 -17.31 -11.78 -7.66
N ASN A 130 -16.78 -10.60 -7.93
CA ASN A 130 -17.51 -9.32 -7.87
C ASN A 130 -18.09 -8.98 -6.49
N THR A 131 -17.51 -9.52 -5.43
CA THR A 131 -17.91 -9.23 -4.06
C THR A 131 -16.79 -8.45 -3.35
N PHE A 132 -17.19 -7.48 -2.54
CA PHE A 132 -16.31 -6.74 -1.65
C PHE A 132 -16.33 -7.40 -0.27
N TYR A 133 -15.15 -7.69 0.28
CA TYR A 133 -14.98 -8.28 1.61
C TYR A 133 -14.21 -7.32 2.53
N THR A 134 -14.58 -7.27 3.79
CA THR A 134 -13.93 -6.46 4.83
C THR A 134 -13.40 -7.33 5.96
#